data_a0e51e7ae85256a0f45b00e6996e8bc1
#
_entry.id   a0e51e7ae85256a0f45b00e6996e8bc1
#
_cell.length_a   1.000
_cell.length_b   1.000
_cell.length_c   1.000
_cell.angle_alpha   90.00
_cell.angle_beta   90.00
_cell.angle_gamma   90.00
#
_symmetry.space_group_name_H-M   'P 1'
#
loop_
_entity.id
_entity.type
_entity.pdbx_description
1 polymer ?
#
loop_
_entity_poly.entity_id
_entity_poly.type
_entity_poly.pdbx_seq_one_letter_code
_entity_poly.pdbx_strand_id
1 'polypeptide(L)' 'DAAKEILEYADKIKADLIIMGNRGLGAFSKTLLGSVSSKVLSQAKSSVLIVKEGE' A
#
# COMPACT_ATOMS: atom_id res chain seq x y z
N ASP A 1 -12.77 0.90 -4.89
CA ASP A 1 -11.85 1.12 -3.79
C ASP A 1 -10.48 0.60 -4.18
N ALA A 2 -9.52 1.49 -4.22
CA ALA A 2 -8.18 1.13 -4.68
C ALA A 2 -7.52 0.05 -3.83
N ALA A 3 -7.68 0.14 -2.53
CA ALA A 3 -7.08 -0.85 -1.66
C ALA A 3 -7.65 -2.23 -1.93
N LYS A 4 -8.95 -2.28 -2.14
CA LYS A 4 -9.59 -3.55 -2.39
C LYS A 4 -9.09 -4.15 -3.70
N GLU A 5 -8.93 -3.33 -4.71
CA GLU A 5 -8.46 -3.82 -6.00
C GLU A 5 -7.03 -4.32 -5.91
N ILE A 6 -6.19 -3.63 -5.16
CA ILE A 6 -4.82 -4.04 -4.98
C ILE A 6 -4.79 -5.39 -4.27
N LEU A 7 -5.58 -5.51 -3.23
CA LEU A 7 -5.59 -6.75 -2.46
C LEU A 7 -6.11 -7.93 -3.28
N GLU A 8 -7.12 -7.67 -4.08
CA GLU A 8 -7.68 -8.74 -4.90
C GLU A 8 -6.69 -9.16 -5.96
N TYR A 9 -6.01 -8.21 -6.56
CA TYR A 9 -5.05 -8.55 -7.59
C TYR A 9 -3.87 -9.29 -6.99
N ALA A 10 -3.40 -8.84 -5.85
CA ALA A 10 -2.28 -9.51 -5.21
C ALA A 10 -2.64 -10.96 -4.87
N ASP A 11 -3.86 -11.17 -4.44
CA ASP A 11 -4.29 -12.51 -4.13
C ASP A 11 -4.40 -13.36 -5.40
N LYS A 12 -4.85 -12.74 -6.46
CA LYS A 12 -5.02 -13.45 -7.71
C LYS A 12 -3.70 -13.95 -8.26
N ILE A 13 -2.66 -13.14 -8.17
CA ILE A 13 -1.36 -13.55 -8.69
C ILE A 13 -0.49 -14.18 -7.61
N LYS A 14 -1.02 -14.33 -6.43
CA LYS A 14 -0.32 -14.92 -5.29
C LYS A 14 1.00 -14.21 -5.05
N ALA A 15 0.92 -12.91 -4.94
CA ALA A 15 2.10 -12.10 -4.73
C ALA A 15 2.72 -12.42 -3.38
N ASP A 16 4.02 -12.42 -3.35
CA ASP A 16 4.73 -12.65 -2.09
C ASP A 16 5.03 -11.34 -1.41
N LEU A 17 5.03 -10.26 -2.14
CA LEU A 17 5.39 -8.97 -1.59
C LEU A 17 4.66 -7.88 -2.37
N ILE A 18 4.11 -6.93 -1.64
CA ILE A 18 3.47 -5.79 -2.25
C ILE A 18 4.33 -4.58 -1.92
N ILE A 19 4.73 -3.84 -2.91
CA ILE A 19 5.55 -2.65 -2.70
C ILE A 19 4.71 -1.44 -3.04
N MET A 20 4.61 -0.50 -2.14
CA MET A 20 3.80 0.69 -2.33
C MET A 20 4.55 1.93 -1.93
N GLY A 21 4.22 3.03 -2.53
CA GLY A 21 4.78 4.30 -2.13
C GLY A 21 3.99 4.87 -0.99
N ASN A 22 4.66 5.58 -0.13
CA ASN A 22 4.01 6.21 0.98
C ASN A 22 3.37 7.52 0.56
N ARG A 23 3.78 8.13 -0.56
CA ARG A 23 3.32 9.40 -0.92
C ARG A 23 2.40 9.28 -2.07
N GLY A 24 1.30 9.76 -2.01
CA GLY A 24 0.38 9.69 -3.10
C GLY A 24 0.15 11.04 -3.67
N LEU A 25 -0.79 11.11 -4.53
CA LEU A 25 -1.15 12.35 -5.08
C LEU A 25 -1.67 13.20 -4.00
N GLY A 26 -1.33 14.32 -3.92
CA GLY A 26 -1.87 15.18 -2.93
C GLY A 26 -1.35 14.89 -1.58
N ALA A 27 -0.30 14.38 -1.49
CA ALA A 27 0.24 14.06 -0.33
C ALA A 27 0.18 14.84 0.77
N PHE A 28 0.32 14.49 1.77
CA PHE A 28 0.07 15.22 2.75
C PHE A 28 0.85 14.96 3.89
N SER A 29 0.47 14.48 4.83
CA SER A 29 1.16 14.39 6.04
C SER A 29 2.35 13.54 5.90
N LYS A 30 3.45 13.89 6.50
CA LYS A 30 4.56 13.10 6.42
C LYS A 30 4.55 12.05 7.43
N THR A 31 3.71 12.09 8.40
CA THR A 31 3.74 11.11 9.45
C THR A 31 2.66 10.06 9.32
N LEU A 32 1.80 10.19 8.34
CA LEU A 32 0.72 9.25 8.20
C LEU A 32 0.82 8.51 6.90
N LEU A 33 0.45 7.28 6.91
CA LEU A 33 0.33 6.53 5.68
C LEU A 33 -0.95 6.96 5.02
N GLY A 34 -1.04 6.88 3.74
CA GLY A 34 -2.26 7.16 3.06
C GLY A 34 -3.29 6.11 3.43
N SER A 35 -4.54 6.42 3.23
CA SER A 35 -5.60 5.49 3.58
C SER A 35 -5.50 4.18 2.82
N VAL A 36 -5.09 4.25 1.56
CA VAL A 36 -4.97 3.05 0.76
C VAL A 36 -3.82 2.18 1.28
N SER A 37 -2.67 2.80 1.56
CA SER A 37 -1.53 2.05 2.03
C SER A 37 -1.83 1.41 3.38
N SER A 38 -2.48 2.15 4.24
CA SER A 38 -2.81 1.65 5.56
C SER A 38 -3.74 0.45 5.47
N LYS A 39 -4.73 0.55 4.59
CA LYS A 39 -5.68 -0.53 4.46
C LYS A 39 -5.03 -1.77 3.86
N VAL A 40 -4.18 -1.57 2.86
CA VAL A 40 -3.50 -2.69 2.25
C VAL A 40 -2.59 -3.36 3.27
N LEU A 41 -1.88 -2.55 4.04
CA LEU A 41 -0.96 -3.10 5.02
C LEU A 41 -1.71 -3.95 6.05
N SER A 42 -2.86 -3.50 6.48
CA SER A 42 -3.58 -4.22 7.52
C SER A 42 -4.29 -5.47 7.02
N GLN A 43 -4.60 -5.52 5.75
CA GLN A 43 -5.38 -6.63 5.24
C GLN A 43 -4.65 -7.56 4.30
N ALA A 44 -3.45 -7.23 3.90
CA ALA A 44 -2.74 -8.07 2.95
C ALA A 44 -2.30 -9.37 3.60
N LYS A 45 -2.32 -10.42 2.83
CA LYS A 45 -1.84 -11.69 3.32
C LYS A 45 -0.35 -11.80 3.07
N SER A 46 0.18 -11.04 2.15
CA SER A 46 1.60 -11.08 1.85
C SER A 46 2.30 -9.98 2.62
N SER A 47 3.59 -9.95 2.55
CA SER A 47 4.36 -8.87 3.15
C SER A 47 4.14 -7.61 2.35
N VAL A 48 4.23 -6.48 2.99
CA VAL A 48 4.04 -5.20 2.33
C VAL A 48 5.22 -4.31 2.65
N LEU A 49 5.82 -3.75 1.63
CA LEU A 49 6.91 -2.83 1.80
C LEU A 49 6.45 -1.43 1.44
N ILE A 50 6.57 -0.50 2.36
CA ILE A 50 6.18 0.87 2.09
C ILE A 50 7.44 1.67 1.85
N VAL A 51 7.55 2.22 0.66
CA VAL A 51 8.72 2.99 0.29
C VAL A 51 8.47 4.45 0.59
N LYS A 52 9.34 5.06 1.41
CA LYS A 52 9.19 6.42 1.77
C LYS A 52 9.92 7.28 0.79
N GLU A 53 9.31 8.30 0.29
CA GLU A 53 9.91 9.14 -0.64
C GLU A 53 10.76 10.14 0.03
N GLY A 54 11.76 10.35 -0.39
CA GLY A 54 12.69 11.06 0.16
C GLY A 54 12.65 12.23 0.80
N GLU A 55 13.21 12.92 1.11
CA GLU A 55 13.48 13.67 1.61
C GLU A 55 13.14 14.22 2.11
#